data_914533c3587e5ca3d5edfed9dba0a8d0
#
_entry.id   914533c3587e5ca3d5edfed9dba0a8d0
#
_cell.length_a   1.000
_cell.length_b   1.000
_cell.length_c   1.000
_cell.angle_alpha   90.00
_cell.angle_beta   90.00
_cell.angle_gamma   90.00
#
_symmetry.space_group_name_H-M   'P 1'
#
loop_
_entity.id
_entity.type
_entity.pdbx_description
1 polymer ?
#
loop_
_entity_poly.entity_id
_entity_poly.type
_entity_poly.pdbx_seq_one_letter_code
_entity_poly.pdbx_strand_id
1 'polypeptide(L)'
;MNKALAPWRLAIQEAEKRFVTIADRETWAQESMFAMQAIMKNNYLMKIANLNPASLRNAVTNVAAIGLSLNPATAFAYIVPRDGQACLDISYKGLIKLAPDSGAVQWAQAENVYSNDTF
;
A
#
# COMPACT_ATOMS: atom_id res chain seq x y z
N MET A 1 -1.99 -30.19 9.56
CA MET A 1 -2.50 -29.88 9.40
C MET A 1 -2.63 -28.81 9.09
N ASN A 2 -3.12 -28.39 8.74
CA ASN A 2 -3.23 -27.35 8.33
C ASN A 2 -3.54 -26.40 9.21
N LYS A 3 -2.83 -25.50 9.50
CA LYS A 3 -3.14 -24.47 10.20
C LYS A 3 -3.76 -23.47 9.41
N ALA A 4 -4.82 -22.93 9.81
CA ALA A 4 -5.46 -21.83 9.14
C ALA A 4 -4.54 -20.65 9.17
N LEU A 5 -4.43 -19.97 8.08
CA LEU A 5 -3.64 -18.75 8.04
C LEU A 5 -4.40 -17.64 8.73
N ALA A 6 -3.67 -16.69 9.33
CA ALA A 6 -4.29 -15.51 9.88
C ALA A 6 -5.02 -14.75 8.78
N PRO A 7 -6.12 -14.06 9.09
CA PRO A 7 -6.86 -13.34 8.05
C PRO A 7 -6.02 -12.37 7.24
N TRP A 8 -5.06 -11.69 7.86
CA TRP A 8 -4.23 -10.77 7.13
C TRP A 8 -3.33 -11.47 6.11
N ARG A 9 -2.88 -12.70 6.45
CA ARG A 9 -2.05 -13.46 5.50
C ARG A 9 -2.87 -13.92 4.31
N LEU A 10 -4.10 -14.36 4.58
CA LEU A 10 -4.99 -14.76 3.50
C LEU A 10 -5.32 -13.58 2.59
N ALA A 11 -5.51 -12.40 3.17
CA ALA A 11 -5.81 -11.21 2.40
C ALA A 11 -4.68 -10.89 1.43
N ILE A 12 -3.44 -10.99 1.88
CA ILE A 12 -2.29 -10.75 1.01
C ILE A 12 -2.26 -11.80 -0.10
N GLN A 13 -2.45 -13.07 0.23
CA GLN A 13 -2.46 -14.12 -0.78
C GLN A 13 -3.57 -13.93 -1.80
N GLU A 14 -4.72 -13.49 -1.36
CA GLU A 14 -5.85 -13.26 -2.25
C GLU A 14 -5.60 -12.11 -3.21
N ALA A 15 -4.75 -11.19 -2.84
CA ALA A 15 -4.44 -10.06 -3.71
C ALA A 15 -3.53 -10.46 -4.87
N GLU A 16 -2.87 -11.62 -4.76
CA GLU A 16 -1.87 -12.03 -5.75
C GLU A 16 -2.41 -12.03 -7.17
N LYS A 17 -3.57 -12.61 -7.36
CA LYS A 17 -4.13 -12.77 -8.68
C LYS A 17 -4.34 -11.44 -9.36
N ARG A 18 -4.91 -10.48 -8.65
CA ARG A 18 -5.13 -9.16 -9.20
C ARG A 18 -3.82 -8.42 -9.36
N PHE A 19 -2.92 -8.58 -8.42
CA PHE A 19 -1.64 -7.89 -8.46
C PHE A 19 -0.87 -8.28 -9.72
N VAL A 20 -0.75 -9.58 -9.99
CA VAL A 20 0.04 -10.03 -11.14
C VAL A 20 -0.64 -9.77 -12.46
N THR A 21 -1.92 -9.45 -12.46
CA THR A 21 -2.61 -9.02 -13.65
C THR A 21 -2.24 -7.56 -14.00
N ILE A 22 -2.03 -6.75 -12.99
CA ILE A 22 -1.70 -5.33 -13.16
C ILE A 22 -0.20 -5.12 -13.29
N ALA A 23 0.57 -5.81 -12.45
CA ALA A 23 2.02 -5.73 -12.46
C ALA A 23 2.58 -7.09 -12.86
N ASP A 24 3.79 -7.43 -12.48
CA ASP A 24 4.33 -8.74 -12.83
C ASP A 24 4.56 -9.55 -11.56
N ARG A 25 4.94 -10.82 -11.78
CA ARG A 25 5.11 -11.75 -10.68
C ARG A 25 6.35 -11.42 -9.84
N GLU A 26 7.36 -10.89 -10.44
CA GLU A 26 8.56 -10.50 -9.70
C GLU A 26 8.25 -9.35 -8.77
N THR A 27 7.48 -8.39 -9.24
CA THR A 27 7.05 -7.28 -8.40
C THR A 27 6.17 -7.80 -7.26
N TRP A 28 5.30 -8.75 -7.55
CA TRP A 28 4.47 -9.36 -6.52
C TRP A 28 5.33 -10.01 -5.43
N ALA A 29 6.35 -10.77 -5.82
CA ALA A 29 7.18 -11.46 -4.85
C ALA A 29 7.85 -10.47 -3.90
N GLN A 30 8.27 -9.34 -4.44
CA GLN A 30 8.94 -8.32 -3.64
C GLN A 30 7.96 -7.55 -2.77
N GLU A 31 6.88 -7.07 -3.37
CA GLU A 31 5.94 -6.21 -2.65
C GLU A 31 5.14 -6.97 -1.61
N SER A 32 4.82 -8.23 -1.88
CA SER A 32 4.11 -9.03 -0.88
C SER A 32 4.98 -9.22 0.36
N MET A 33 6.29 -9.35 0.19
CA MET A 33 7.18 -9.45 1.31
C MET A 33 7.20 -8.16 2.13
N PHE A 34 7.25 -7.02 1.46
CA PHE A 34 7.22 -5.74 2.17
C PHE A 34 5.89 -5.55 2.89
N ALA A 35 4.79 -5.96 2.27
CA ALA A 35 3.48 -5.87 2.92
C ALA A 35 3.44 -6.73 4.19
N MET A 36 3.97 -7.94 4.11
CA MET A 36 4.01 -8.80 5.29
C MET A 36 4.88 -8.20 6.38
N GLN A 37 6.01 -7.63 6.02
CA GLN A 37 6.88 -6.99 7.01
C GLN A 37 6.17 -5.83 7.70
N ALA A 38 5.43 -5.04 6.94
CA ALA A 38 4.72 -3.90 7.52
C ALA A 38 3.70 -4.35 8.56
N ILE A 39 2.98 -5.43 8.27
CA ILE A 39 2.00 -5.97 9.19
C ILE A 39 2.68 -6.55 10.44
N MET A 40 3.76 -7.29 10.22
CA MET A 40 4.41 -8.00 11.32
C MET A 40 5.12 -7.07 12.27
N LYS A 41 5.52 -5.89 11.80
CA LYS A 41 6.18 -4.96 12.67
C LYS A 41 5.26 -4.02 13.39
N ASN A 42 3.99 -3.99 13.10
CA ASN A 42 3.05 -3.05 13.70
C ASN A 42 1.84 -3.82 14.22
N ASN A 43 1.82 -4.05 15.52
CA ASN A 43 0.76 -4.86 16.14
C ASN A 43 -0.63 -4.28 15.94
N TYR A 44 -0.74 -2.96 15.97
CA TYR A 44 -2.03 -2.32 15.76
C TYR A 44 -2.52 -2.52 14.34
N LEU A 45 -1.61 -2.38 13.37
CA LEU A 45 -1.97 -2.62 11.97
C LEU A 45 -2.37 -4.08 11.76
N MET A 46 -1.67 -5.02 12.41
CA MET A 46 -2.02 -6.43 12.32
C MET A 46 -3.42 -6.68 12.85
N LYS A 47 -3.77 -6.05 13.96
CA LYS A 47 -5.09 -6.20 14.54
C LYS A 47 -6.16 -5.69 13.58
N ILE A 48 -5.94 -4.52 13.00
CA ILE A 48 -6.87 -3.93 12.05
C ILE A 48 -7.00 -4.83 10.80
N ALA A 49 -5.88 -5.34 10.31
CA ALA A 49 -5.89 -6.18 9.12
C ALA A 49 -6.64 -7.49 9.37
N ASN A 50 -6.55 -8.03 10.58
CA ASN A 50 -7.30 -9.23 10.93
C ASN A 50 -8.79 -8.97 11.04
N LEU A 51 -9.16 -7.79 11.51
CA LEU A 51 -10.57 -7.44 11.64
C LEU A 51 -11.18 -7.02 10.32
N ASN A 52 -10.39 -6.49 9.41
CA ASN A 52 -10.88 -6.05 8.12
C ASN A 52 -9.92 -6.48 7.02
N PRO A 53 -9.86 -7.78 6.74
CA PRO A 53 -8.90 -8.28 5.75
C PRO A 53 -9.17 -7.78 4.34
N ALA A 54 -10.42 -7.46 4.02
CA ALA A 54 -10.74 -6.93 2.70
C ALA A 54 -10.04 -5.61 2.44
N SER A 55 -9.90 -4.77 3.47
CA SER A 55 -9.20 -3.50 3.30
C SER A 55 -7.72 -3.73 3.00
N LEU A 56 -7.10 -4.72 3.64
CA LEU A 56 -5.71 -5.04 3.37
C LEU A 56 -5.57 -5.58 1.95
N ARG A 57 -6.45 -6.46 1.51
CA ARG A 57 -6.42 -6.98 0.16
C ARG A 57 -6.49 -5.86 -0.86
N ASN A 58 -7.37 -4.89 -0.63
CA ASN A 58 -7.50 -3.75 -1.52
C ASN A 58 -6.26 -2.87 -1.51
N ALA A 59 -5.68 -2.65 -0.33
CA ALA A 59 -4.48 -1.82 -0.22
C ALA A 59 -3.32 -2.44 -0.98
N VAL A 60 -3.13 -3.76 -0.84
CA VAL A 60 -2.05 -4.47 -1.53
C VAL A 60 -2.27 -4.43 -3.05
N THR A 61 -3.52 -4.62 -3.49
CA THR A 61 -3.82 -4.55 -4.91
C THR A 61 -3.52 -3.16 -5.46
N ASN A 62 -3.81 -2.12 -4.69
CA ASN A 62 -3.56 -0.75 -5.11
C ASN A 62 -2.08 -0.44 -5.28
N VAL A 63 -1.22 -1.17 -4.59
CA VAL A 63 0.23 -1.01 -4.78
C VAL A 63 0.59 -1.27 -6.24
N ALA A 64 0.00 -2.33 -6.82
CA ALA A 64 0.26 -2.64 -8.22
C ALA A 64 -0.28 -1.55 -9.14
N ALA A 65 -1.47 -1.05 -8.83
CA ALA A 65 -2.12 -0.06 -9.68
C ALA A 65 -1.36 1.26 -9.68
N ILE A 66 -0.81 1.63 -8.54
CA ILE A 66 -0.09 2.89 -8.41
C ILE A 66 1.33 2.78 -8.92
N GLY A 67 1.93 1.60 -8.79
CA GLY A 67 3.30 1.39 -9.25
C GLY A 67 4.38 1.90 -8.32
N LEU A 68 4.04 2.13 -7.06
CA LEU A 68 5.03 2.53 -6.06
C LEU A 68 5.34 1.36 -5.16
N SER A 69 6.57 1.29 -4.69
CA SER A 69 7.00 0.21 -3.84
C SER A 69 6.68 0.48 -2.38
N LEU A 70 6.40 -0.59 -1.65
CA LEU A 70 6.26 -0.54 -0.20
C LEU A 70 7.61 -0.65 0.51
N ASN A 71 8.70 -0.65 -0.25
CA ASN A 71 10.04 -0.77 0.31
C ASN A 71 10.30 0.40 1.26
N PRO A 72 10.54 0.13 2.55
CA PRO A 72 10.75 1.23 3.49
C PRO A 72 11.99 2.07 3.19
N ALA A 73 12.94 1.50 2.46
CA ALA A 73 14.14 2.26 2.10
C ALA A 73 13.83 3.39 1.12
N THR A 74 12.84 3.22 0.26
CA THR A 74 12.46 4.29 -0.67
C THR A 74 11.46 5.25 -0.06
N ALA A 75 10.70 4.80 0.91
CA ALA A 75 9.72 5.63 1.62
C ALA A 75 8.69 6.28 0.70
N PHE A 76 8.28 5.57 -0.37
CA PHE A 76 7.29 6.10 -1.30
C PHE A 76 5.86 5.84 -0.83
N ALA A 77 5.60 4.68 -0.27
CA ALA A 77 4.25 4.30 0.12
C ALA A 77 4.28 3.39 1.34
N TYR A 78 3.20 3.41 2.09
CA TYR A 78 3.08 2.62 3.32
C TYR A 78 1.68 2.06 3.45
N ILE A 79 1.55 0.92 4.14
CA ILE A 79 0.26 0.44 4.58
C ILE A 79 0.09 0.86 6.03
N VAL A 80 -0.94 1.62 6.31
CA VAL A 80 -1.16 2.20 7.64
C VAL A 80 -2.58 1.94 8.11
N PRO A 81 -2.81 1.87 9.44
CA PRO A 81 -4.17 1.71 9.95
C PRO A 81 -4.86 3.07 9.99
N ARG A 82 -6.07 3.12 9.46
CA ARG A 82 -6.83 4.38 9.46
C ARG A 82 -8.32 4.06 9.45
N ASP A 83 -9.05 4.53 10.44
CA ASP A 83 -10.49 4.36 10.52
C ASP A 83 -10.92 2.90 10.45
N GLY A 84 -10.20 2.02 11.15
CA GLY A 84 -10.53 0.60 11.18
C GLY A 84 -10.20 -0.15 9.91
N GLN A 85 -9.38 0.42 9.05
CA GLN A 85 -8.99 -0.20 7.79
C GLN A 85 -7.48 -0.14 7.60
N ALA A 86 -6.96 -1.13 6.89
CA ALA A 86 -5.59 -1.04 6.41
C ALA A 86 -5.62 -0.24 5.12
N CYS A 87 -4.91 0.86 5.07
CA CYS A 87 -4.95 1.79 3.94
C CYS A 87 -3.58 1.96 3.32
N LEU A 88 -3.55 2.15 2.01
CA LEU A 88 -2.32 2.51 1.33
C LEU A 88 -2.17 4.02 1.40
N ASP A 89 -1.04 4.45 1.95
CA ASP A 89 -0.75 5.87 2.09
C ASP A 89 0.47 6.21 1.24
N ILE A 90 0.43 7.32 0.52
CA ILE A 90 1.50 7.72 -0.36
C ILE A 90 2.20 8.92 0.22
N SER A 91 3.51 8.83 0.36
CA SER A 91 4.29 9.92 0.92
C SER A 91 4.48 11.04 -0.09
N TYR A 92 4.99 12.18 0.38
CA TYR A 92 5.32 13.27 -0.52
C TYR A 92 6.33 12.80 -1.58
N LYS A 93 7.31 12.01 -1.19
CA LYS A 93 8.28 11.44 -2.12
C LYS A 93 7.58 10.56 -3.16
N GLY A 94 6.58 9.79 -2.72
CA GLY A 94 5.84 8.96 -3.65
C GLY A 94 5.05 9.78 -4.64
N LEU A 95 4.45 10.87 -4.18
CA LEU A 95 3.70 11.75 -5.07
C LEU A 95 4.61 12.35 -6.14
N ILE A 96 5.81 12.75 -5.76
CA ILE A 96 6.76 13.29 -6.72
C ILE A 96 7.17 12.22 -7.71
N LYS A 97 7.40 11.00 -7.23
CA LYS A 97 7.78 9.91 -8.10
C LYS A 97 6.71 9.62 -9.16
N LEU A 98 5.44 9.77 -8.80
CA LEU A 98 4.35 9.54 -9.72
C LEU A 98 4.15 10.68 -10.71
N ALA A 99 4.65 11.88 -10.38
CA ALA A 99 4.42 13.03 -11.22
C ALA A 99 5.22 12.90 -12.53
N PRO A 100 4.56 13.08 -13.67
CA PRO A 100 5.29 13.04 -14.93
C PRO A 100 5.96 14.37 -15.13
N ASP A 101 7.21 14.41 -15.15
CA ASP A 101 7.97 15.59 -15.45
C ASP A 101 7.51 16.83 -14.74
N SER A 102 7.74 17.94 -15.31
CA SER A 102 7.54 19.21 -14.65
C SER A 102 6.09 19.63 -14.55
N GLY A 103 5.29 19.24 -15.48
CA GLY A 103 3.91 19.67 -15.47
C GLY A 103 3.14 19.19 -14.26
N ALA A 104 3.23 17.92 -13.96
CA ALA A 104 2.52 17.38 -12.83
C ALA A 104 3.11 17.82 -11.52
N VAL A 105 4.40 18.05 -11.49
CA VAL A 105 5.04 18.56 -10.27
C VAL A 105 4.51 19.96 -9.97
N GLN A 106 4.35 20.78 -10.98
CA GLN A 106 3.79 22.10 -10.79
C GLN A 106 2.35 22.02 -10.30
N TRP A 107 1.59 21.13 -10.87
CA TRP A 107 0.21 20.95 -10.47
C TRP A 107 0.12 20.53 -9.01
N ALA A 108 0.94 19.61 -8.61
CA ALA A 108 0.95 19.12 -7.23
C ALA A 108 1.30 20.23 -6.26
N GLN A 109 2.21 21.10 -6.63
CA GLN A 109 2.57 22.20 -5.77
C GLN A 109 1.43 23.20 -5.65
N ALA A 110 0.74 23.45 -6.74
CA ALA A 110 -0.36 24.34 -6.70
C ALA A 110 -1.52 23.85 -5.86
N GLU A 111 -1.76 22.55 -5.92
CA GLU A 111 -2.81 21.98 -5.14
C GLU A 111 -2.56 21.98 -3.69
N ASN A 112 -1.37 21.95 -3.34
CA ASN A 112 -1.06 21.75 -2.03
C ASN A 112 -1.30 22.83 -1.16
N VAL A 113 -1.81 23.52 -1.54
CA VAL A 113 -2.11 24.42 -0.77
C VAL A 113 -3.18 24.25 -0.06
N TYR A 114 -3.73 23.84 0.04
CA TYR A 114 -4.67 23.40 0.47
C TYR A 114 -5.02 22.67 1.00
N SER A 115 -5.19 22.70 0.81
CA SER A 115 -5.46 22.03 1.25
C SER A 115 -5.55 21.70 1.70
N ASN A 116 -6.00 22.09 1.86
CA ASN A 116 -6.00 21.67 2.45
C ASN A 116 -6.16 21.20 2.79
N ASP A 117 -6.47 21.41 2.80
CA ASP A 117 -6.49 20.83 3.11
C ASP A 117 -6.57 20.39 3.30
N THR A 118 -6.92 20.71 3.30
CA THR A 118 -6.82 20.23 3.53
C THR A 118 -6.61 19.92 3.62
N PHE A 119 -7.02 20.22 3.85
CA PHE A 119 -6.63 19.90 3.93
C PHE A 119 -6.54 19.72 4.13
#